data_01d846bae2757c8b6b407594b79a50ae
#
_entry.id   01d846bae2757c8b6b407594b79a50ae
#
_cell.length_a   1.000
_cell.length_b   1.000
_cell.length_c   1.000
_cell.angle_alpha   90.00
_cell.angle_beta   90.00
_cell.angle_gamma   90.00
#
_symmetry.space_group_name_H-M   'P 1'
#
loop_
_entity.id
_entity.type
_entity.pdbx_description
1 polymer ?
#
loop_
_entity_poly.entity_id
_entity_poly.type
_entity_poly.pdbx_seq_one_letter_code
_entity_poly.pdbx_strand_id
1 'polypeptide(L)'
;GSQNTAKQEANLTITGGNFSGGLNTIKNDDWGVLEISGGNFSNTTQATVMNWNKTTVSGGTFESKADVFANGYISADSDKGELTITGGTFTAGEGNNVVMISQSATNGGKIDISNATMTGNLNLNKAAEVTISGTTITGSIKTAAGANVAIKDNSTVTGEVTGAGNVTVSTDSNVGDGQTDPYPFETNGKRYATLKEAINDVTDGGTIKLLSNVDNAVGVSVPSGKNFTLDFNGKTYTLKDPGAGSTGTESNGFQLLKDSTITFKNGTIKVAPGNSSIKRIIQNYANLTLENMQIYAANQVGGEDYPLSFNNGNIVFKGNTSIITSSDSNIAFDVCKFSSYPSTTVTFDESYTGTINGKIVYDATDANTHKLTIKGNGTLGKIEASSGSESAAKDAIEVSGGRFTAPVNKDYLAPGYNFELKSNDGTYSYYPTLDAAKEAAKVYGGTITNLNDNTTTVVPPSPNAPEKPNGSTGSTGSSSTVQQMEEREKPDPADKKAMEEYNFWMQVKSKIRATAEGKTLRITVKEGIEYMPASVMQTLYECKVGITLYWDGVTIEIPVGKAQPKQALRVYWTKTKLMDLYNA
;
A
#
# COMPACT_ATOMS: atom_id res chain seq x y z
N GLY A 1 -33.78 14.07 -40.53
CA GLY A 1 -32.93 15.15 -40.92
C GLY A 1 -32.70 15.20 -42.41
N SER A 2 -32.97 16.31 -43.01
CA SER A 2 -32.55 16.59 -44.39
C SER A 2 -31.08 16.97 -44.36
N GLN A 3 -30.28 16.49 -45.30
CA GLN A 3 -28.90 16.95 -45.48
C GLN A 3 -28.92 18.49 -45.61
N ASN A 4 -28.20 19.17 -44.73
CA ASN A 4 -28.11 20.64 -44.76
C ASN A 4 -27.08 21.08 -45.80
N THR A 5 -27.50 21.11 -47.05
CA THR A 5 -26.65 21.50 -48.18
C THR A 5 -26.22 22.97 -48.15
N ALA A 6 -26.89 23.81 -47.34
CA ALA A 6 -26.58 25.23 -47.20
C ALA A 6 -25.46 25.50 -46.16
N LYS A 7 -24.98 24.49 -45.46
CA LYS A 7 -23.98 24.60 -44.37
C LYS A 7 -24.35 25.62 -43.29
N GLN A 8 -25.64 25.75 -43.00
CA GLN A 8 -26.18 26.64 -41.97
C GLN A 8 -26.55 25.87 -40.72
N GLU A 9 -26.28 26.44 -39.56
CA GLU A 9 -26.67 25.86 -38.29
C GLU A 9 -28.19 25.82 -38.13
N ALA A 10 -28.71 24.63 -37.79
CA ALA A 10 -30.12 24.45 -37.46
C ALA A 10 -30.23 24.33 -35.91
N ASN A 11 -30.85 25.32 -35.27
CA ASN A 11 -30.94 25.41 -33.84
C ASN A 11 -32.25 24.78 -33.33
N LEU A 12 -32.13 23.88 -32.35
CA LEU A 12 -33.26 23.31 -31.60
C LEU A 12 -33.04 23.50 -30.10
N THR A 13 -33.94 24.19 -29.43
CA THR A 13 -33.91 24.38 -27.97
C THR A 13 -35.09 23.66 -27.34
N ILE A 14 -34.81 22.84 -26.32
CA ILE A 14 -35.81 22.10 -25.55
C ILE A 14 -35.69 22.54 -24.08
N THR A 15 -36.78 23.13 -23.55
CA THR A 15 -36.84 23.65 -22.19
C THR A 15 -37.71 22.78 -21.28
N GLY A 16 -38.42 21.78 -21.82
CA GLY A 16 -39.31 20.88 -21.07
C GLY A 16 -40.09 19.96 -22.02
N GLY A 17 -40.96 19.15 -21.47
CA GLY A 17 -41.77 18.17 -22.19
C GLY A 17 -41.32 16.72 -21.98
N ASN A 18 -42.07 15.79 -22.58
CA ASN A 18 -41.79 14.36 -22.52
C ASN A 18 -41.51 13.84 -23.94
N PHE A 19 -40.34 13.22 -24.11
CA PHE A 19 -39.85 12.74 -25.40
C PHE A 19 -39.49 11.26 -25.29
N SER A 20 -40.05 10.41 -26.15
CA SER A 20 -39.76 8.99 -26.14
C SER A 20 -39.94 8.32 -27.49
N GLY A 21 -39.31 7.16 -27.69
CA GLY A 21 -39.47 6.31 -28.85
C GLY A 21 -38.56 6.67 -30.02
N GLY A 22 -38.87 6.09 -31.17
CA GLY A 22 -38.01 6.16 -32.37
C GLY A 22 -36.75 5.28 -32.28
N LEU A 23 -35.99 5.26 -33.35
CA LEU A 23 -34.65 4.63 -33.34
C LEU A 23 -33.74 5.39 -32.36
N ASN A 24 -33.69 6.70 -32.52
CA ASN A 24 -33.19 7.65 -31.52
C ASN A 24 -34.34 8.63 -31.22
N THR A 25 -34.51 9.01 -29.96
CA THR A 25 -35.57 9.94 -29.57
C THR A 25 -35.31 11.31 -30.14
N ILE A 26 -34.06 11.75 -30.11
CA ILE A 26 -33.59 12.97 -30.76
C ILE A 26 -32.36 12.65 -31.63
N LYS A 27 -32.32 13.11 -32.85
CA LYS A 27 -31.13 13.05 -33.70
C LYS A 27 -30.70 14.49 -34.04
N ASN A 28 -29.49 14.83 -33.60
CA ASN A 28 -28.81 16.08 -33.96
C ASN A 28 -27.77 15.76 -35.05
N ASP A 29 -28.11 16.12 -36.28
CA ASP A 29 -27.35 15.75 -37.47
C ASP A 29 -26.49 16.93 -37.97
N ASP A 30 -26.01 16.86 -39.20
CA ASP A 30 -25.14 17.84 -39.84
C ASP A 30 -25.50 19.29 -39.53
N TRP A 31 -24.53 20.07 -39.06
CA TRP A 31 -24.69 21.48 -38.69
C TRP A 31 -25.74 21.77 -37.61
N GLY A 32 -26.31 20.73 -36.99
CA GLY A 32 -27.32 20.89 -35.95
C GLY A 32 -26.74 21.40 -34.64
N VAL A 33 -27.43 22.34 -34.00
CA VAL A 33 -27.13 22.80 -32.63
C VAL A 33 -28.34 22.49 -31.76
N LEU A 34 -28.14 21.63 -30.77
CA LEU A 34 -29.18 21.19 -29.85
C LEU A 34 -28.89 21.70 -28.44
N GLU A 35 -29.85 22.40 -27.86
CA GLU A 35 -29.78 22.85 -26.45
C GLU A 35 -30.93 22.22 -25.65
N ILE A 36 -30.61 21.57 -24.54
CA ILE A 36 -31.59 20.97 -23.63
C ILE A 36 -31.38 21.54 -22.23
N SER A 37 -32.37 22.24 -21.72
CA SER A 37 -32.35 22.77 -20.33
C SER A 37 -33.38 22.13 -19.40
N GLY A 38 -34.25 21.26 -19.90
CA GLY A 38 -35.24 20.53 -19.12
C GLY A 38 -36.03 19.54 -19.94
N GLY A 39 -36.87 18.75 -19.31
CA GLY A 39 -37.70 17.73 -19.93
C GLY A 39 -37.35 16.32 -19.49
N ASN A 40 -38.19 15.35 -19.87
CA ASN A 40 -38.02 13.92 -19.60
C ASN A 40 -37.80 13.19 -20.93
N PHE A 41 -36.72 12.40 -20.99
CA PHE A 41 -36.30 11.76 -22.22
C PHE A 41 -36.09 10.25 -21.99
N SER A 42 -36.58 9.42 -22.92
CA SER A 42 -36.37 7.97 -22.84
C SER A 42 -36.25 7.33 -24.23
N ASN A 43 -35.53 6.22 -24.31
CA ASN A 43 -35.43 5.38 -25.50
C ASN A 43 -35.33 3.89 -25.08
N THR A 44 -35.74 3.01 -26.00
CA THR A 44 -35.69 1.55 -25.78
C THR A 44 -34.98 0.83 -26.92
N THR A 45 -34.50 1.55 -27.92
CA THR A 45 -34.01 0.96 -29.16
C THR A 45 -32.51 1.16 -29.36
N GLN A 46 -32.03 2.42 -29.46
CA GLN A 46 -30.62 2.70 -29.70
C GLN A 46 -30.05 3.72 -28.71
N ALA A 47 -30.38 5.03 -28.92
CA ALA A 47 -29.95 6.08 -28.01
C ALA A 47 -31.05 7.12 -27.81
N THR A 48 -31.08 7.74 -26.64
CA THR A 48 -31.99 8.86 -26.40
C THR A 48 -31.61 10.05 -27.29
N VAL A 49 -30.32 10.40 -27.32
CA VAL A 49 -29.79 11.46 -28.16
C VAL A 49 -28.64 10.94 -29.03
N MET A 50 -28.81 10.99 -30.34
CA MET A 50 -27.72 10.81 -31.30
C MET A 50 -27.16 12.19 -31.66
N ASN A 51 -25.89 12.44 -31.31
CA ASN A 51 -25.24 13.71 -31.57
C ASN A 51 -24.09 13.59 -32.57
N TRP A 52 -24.20 14.27 -33.71
CA TRP A 52 -23.15 14.37 -34.71
C TRP A 52 -22.45 15.73 -34.68
N ASN A 53 -23.13 16.82 -34.32
CA ASN A 53 -22.53 18.16 -34.34
C ASN A 53 -22.39 18.73 -32.92
N LYS A 54 -23.28 19.62 -32.47
CA LYS A 54 -23.17 20.26 -31.15
C LYS A 54 -24.40 20.02 -30.31
N THR A 55 -24.23 19.47 -29.11
CA THR A 55 -25.30 19.31 -28.14
C THR A 55 -24.86 19.85 -26.79
N THR A 56 -25.67 20.71 -26.20
CA THR A 56 -25.50 21.22 -24.83
C THR A 56 -26.69 20.80 -23.99
N VAL A 57 -26.41 20.19 -22.82
CA VAL A 57 -27.42 19.76 -21.83
C VAL A 57 -27.11 20.42 -20.50
N SER A 58 -27.97 21.31 -20.05
CA SER A 58 -27.86 22.01 -18.78
C SER A 58 -28.85 21.50 -17.72
N GLY A 59 -29.75 20.58 -18.08
CA GLY A 59 -30.72 19.98 -17.16
C GLY A 59 -31.61 18.97 -17.89
N GLY A 60 -32.58 18.42 -17.15
CA GLY A 60 -33.49 17.38 -17.62
C GLY A 60 -33.19 16.01 -17.01
N THR A 61 -34.13 15.09 -17.19
CA THR A 61 -34.06 13.70 -16.73
C THR A 61 -34.07 12.77 -17.94
N PHE A 62 -33.06 11.94 -18.03
CA PHE A 62 -32.87 10.95 -19.09
C PHE A 62 -32.91 9.54 -18.46
N GLU A 63 -34.04 8.85 -18.65
CA GLU A 63 -34.24 7.49 -18.18
C GLU A 63 -34.44 6.56 -19.38
N SER A 64 -33.33 5.95 -19.84
CA SER A 64 -33.32 5.11 -21.04
C SER A 64 -33.18 3.64 -20.67
N LYS A 65 -33.84 2.76 -21.43
CA LYS A 65 -33.54 1.31 -21.39
C LYS A 65 -32.44 0.92 -22.39
N ALA A 66 -32.01 1.86 -23.23
CA ALA A 66 -30.89 1.77 -24.15
C ALA A 66 -29.80 2.76 -23.71
N ASP A 67 -28.91 3.15 -24.61
CA ASP A 67 -27.93 4.20 -24.35
C ASP A 67 -28.61 5.59 -24.20
N VAL A 68 -27.98 6.52 -23.48
CA VAL A 68 -28.49 7.88 -23.36
C VAL A 68 -27.94 8.74 -24.51
N PHE A 69 -26.62 8.89 -24.63
CA PHE A 69 -25.96 9.65 -25.68
C PHE A 69 -25.12 8.75 -26.57
N ALA A 70 -25.32 8.83 -27.88
CA ALA A 70 -24.39 8.32 -28.89
C ALA A 70 -23.75 9.52 -29.59
N ASN A 71 -22.45 9.78 -29.31
CA ASN A 71 -21.71 10.96 -29.75
C ASN A 71 -20.67 10.62 -30.81
N GLY A 72 -20.27 11.59 -31.60
CA GLY A 72 -19.16 11.48 -32.54
C GLY A 72 -19.43 12.14 -33.90
N TYR A 73 -18.50 11.97 -34.84
CA TYR A 73 -18.62 12.46 -36.19
C TYR A 73 -17.92 11.55 -37.21
N ILE A 74 -18.35 11.62 -38.46
CA ILE A 74 -17.72 10.92 -39.59
C ILE A 74 -16.74 11.85 -40.31
N SER A 75 -17.15 13.10 -40.56
CA SER A 75 -16.36 14.12 -41.26
C SER A 75 -16.38 15.42 -40.47
N ALA A 76 -15.23 15.98 -40.19
CA ALA A 76 -15.09 17.24 -39.46
C ALA A 76 -15.58 18.48 -40.28
N ASP A 77 -15.91 18.31 -41.55
CA ASP A 77 -16.40 19.40 -42.39
C ASP A 77 -17.84 19.78 -42.06
N SER A 78 -18.67 18.81 -41.67
CA SER A 78 -20.10 19.00 -41.35
C SER A 78 -20.45 18.78 -39.89
N ASP A 79 -19.62 18.02 -39.17
CA ASP A 79 -19.90 17.55 -37.83
C ASP A 79 -18.74 17.88 -36.86
N LYS A 80 -19.06 18.12 -35.62
CA LYS A 80 -18.07 18.43 -34.55
C LYS A 80 -17.94 17.34 -33.51
N GLY A 81 -19.00 16.55 -33.26
CA GLY A 81 -19.04 15.60 -32.15
C GLY A 81 -18.89 16.27 -30.78
N GLU A 82 -19.38 17.52 -30.63
CA GLU A 82 -19.28 18.28 -29.39
C GLU A 82 -20.49 17.97 -28.49
N LEU A 83 -20.25 17.38 -27.31
CA LEU A 83 -21.24 17.11 -26.28
C LEU A 83 -20.83 17.82 -25.00
N THR A 84 -21.63 18.80 -24.57
CA THR A 84 -21.42 19.52 -23.32
C THR A 84 -22.57 19.25 -22.36
N ILE A 85 -22.28 18.67 -21.17
CA ILE A 85 -23.24 18.42 -20.12
C ILE A 85 -22.82 19.23 -18.89
N THR A 86 -23.69 20.12 -18.41
CA THR A 86 -23.42 20.98 -17.25
C THR A 86 -24.36 20.72 -16.08
N GLY A 87 -25.28 19.79 -16.20
CA GLY A 87 -26.23 19.37 -15.18
C GLY A 87 -27.23 18.37 -15.75
N GLY A 88 -28.07 17.81 -14.87
CA GLY A 88 -29.09 16.84 -15.21
C GLY A 88 -28.85 15.47 -14.57
N THR A 89 -29.84 14.59 -14.71
CA THR A 89 -29.79 13.22 -14.23
C THR A 89 -29.93 12.24 -15.39
N PHE A 90 -29.03 11.28 -15.45
CA PHE A 90 -28.91 10.37 -16.59
C PHE A 90 -28.86 8.93 -16.12
N THR A 91 -29.79 8.09 -16.61
CA THR A 91 -29.82 6.66 -16.30
C THR A 91 -29.91 5.88 -17.62
N ALA A 92 -28.92 5.06 -17.91
CA ALA A 92 -28.92 4.11 -19.01
C ALA A 92 -29.50 2.76 -18.56
N GLY A 93 -29.98 1.96 -19.48
CA GLY A 93 -30.40 0.59 -19.20
C GLY A 93 -29.26 -0.28 -18.69
N GLU A 94 -29.58 -1.37 -18.02
CA GLU A 94 -28.58 -2.30 -17.52
C GLU A 94 -27.61 -2.75 -18.63
N GLY A 95 -26.31 -2.61 -18.38
CA GLY A 95 -25.27 -2.92 -19.36
C GLY A 95 -25.07 -1.88 -20.45
N ASN A 96 -25.93 -0.84 -20.56
CA ASN A 96 -25.84 0.22 -21.54
C ASN A 96 -25.03 1.42 -21.02
N ASN A 97 -24.89 2.44 -21.89
CA ASN A 97 -23.99 3.56 -21.64
C ASN A 97 -24.75 4.88 -21.48
N VAL A 98 -24.33 5.69 -20.52
CA VAL A 98 -24.79 7.08 -20.50
C VAL A 98 -24.16 7.86 -21.66
N VAL A 99 -22.89 7.60 -21.96
CA VAL A 99 -22.22 8.13 -23.14
C VAL A 99 -21.47 7.03 -23.87
N MET A 100 -21.75 6.87 -25.16
CA MET A 100 -20.94 6.02 -26.02
C MET A 100 -20.49 6.79 -27.26
N ILE A 101 -19.38 6.40 -27.87
CA ILE A 101 -19.04 6.86 -29.19
C ILE A 101 -19.84 6.04 -30.22
N SER A 102 -20.57 6.69 -31.10
CA SER A 102 -21.36 6.01 -32.12
C SER A 102 -20.51 5.05 -32.96
N GLN A 103 -21.04 3.86 -33.23
CA GLN A 103 -20.34 2.85 -34.04
C GLN A 103 -20.00 3.38 -35.44
N SER A 104 -20.87 4.20 -36.02
CA SER A 104 -20.69 4.81 -37.33
C SER A 104 -19.69 5.96 -37.36
N ALA A 105 -19.36 6.55 -36.20
CA ALA A 105 -18.40 7.65 -36.11
C ALA A 105 -16.97 7.18 -36.45
N THR A 106 -16.18 8.07 -37.03
CA THR A 106 -14.72 7.90 -37.19
C THR A 106 -13.96 8.42 -35.96
N ASN A 107 -14.56 9.42 -35.29
CA ASN A 107 -13.99 10.05 -34.08
C ASN A 107 -15.11 10.42 -33.09
N GLY A 108 -14.81 10.39 -31.82
CA GLY A 108 -15.73 10.73 -30.74
C GLY A 108 -15.89 12.21 -30.48
N GLY A 109 -15.00 13.02 -31.01
CA GLY A 109 -15.04 14.47 -30.82
C GLY A 109 -14.67 14.92 -29.42
N LYS A 110 -15.34 15.96 -28.93
CA LYS A 110 -15.11 16.57 -27.64
C LYS A 110 -16.32 16.36 -26.72
N ILE A 111 -16.07 15.84 -25.49
CA ILE A 111 -17.11 15.56 -24.50
C ILE A 111 -16.73 16.23 -23.19
N ASP A 112 -17.50 17.24 -22.80
CA ASP A 112 -17.31 17.93 -21.51
C ASP A 112 -18.51 17.62 -20.58
N ILE A 113 -18.27 17.01 -19.46
CA ILE A 113 -19.29 16.62 -18.47
C ILE A 113 -18.97 17.31 -17.15
N SER A 114 -19.91 18.07 -16.62
CA SER A 114 -19.75 18.74 -15.32
C SER A 114 -21.04 18.74 -14.51
N ASN A 115 -20.91 18.65 -13.18
CA ASN A 115 -22.00 18.74 -12.22
C ASN A 115 -23.21 17.84 -12.54
N ALA A 116 -22.96 16.64 -13.03
CA ALA A 116 -23.98 15.68 -13.45
C ALA A 116 -24.00 14.45 -12.54
N THR A 117 -25.16 13.77 -12.52
CA THR A 117 -25.29 12.43 -11.88
C THR A 117 -25.66 11.43 -12.96
N MET A 118 -24.82 10.40 -13.12
CA MET A 118 -24.94 9.41 -14.18
C MET A 118 -24.99 7.99 -13.60
N THR A 119 -25.95 7.19 -14.04
CA THR A 119 -26.05 5.75 -13.75
C THR A 119 -25.95 4.98 -15.08
N GLY A 120 -24.84 4.26 -15.27
CA GLY A 120 -24.46 3.56 -16.51
C GLY A 120 -23.03 3.87 -16.90
N ASN A 121 -22.54 3.26 -17.97
CA ASN A 121 -21.15 3.30 -18.37
C ASN A 121 -20.82 4.47 -19.32
N LEU A 122 -19.54 4.79 -19.42
CA LEU A 122 -18.98 5.57 -20.54
C LEU A 122 -18.16 4.61 -21.43
N ASN A 123 -18.55 4.47 -22.70
CA ASN A 123 -17.86 3.62 -23.68
C ASN A 123 -17.21 4.46 -24.78
N LEU A 124 -15.95 4.83 -24.55
CA LEU A 124 -15.14 5.65 -25.45
C LEU A 124 -14.33 4.74 -26.38
N ASN A 125 -15.02 4.04 -27.25
CA ASN A 125 -14.46 3.01 -28.13
C ASN A 125 -13.68 3.54 -29.34
N LYS A 126 -13.46 4.85 -29.42
CA LYS A 126 -12.65 5.58 -30.46
C LYS A 126 -11.95 6.77 -29.81
N ALA A 127 -11.06 7.41 -30.57
CA ALA A 127 -10.39 8.63 -30.14
C ALA A 127 -11.43 9.72 -29.78
N ALA A 128 -11.24 10.37 -28.64
CA ALA A 128 -12.09 11.46 -28.15
C ALA A 128 -11.31 12.27 -27.09
N GLU A 129 -11.67 13.54 -26.94
CA GLU A 129 -11.20 14.40 -25.85
C GLU A 129 -12.33 14.53 -24.82
N VAL A 130 -12.13 14.02 -23.61
CA VAL A 130 -13.18 13.93 -22.59
C VAL A 130 -12.73 14.58 -21.29
N THR A 131 -13.56 15.49 -20.77
CA THR A 131 -13.39 16.10 -19.45
C THR A 131 -14.58 15.75 -18.57
N ILE A 132 -14.31 15.24 -17.36
CA ILE A 132 -15.31 14.92 -16.33
C ILE A 132 -14.95 15.72 -15.08
N SER A 133 -15.85 16.62 -14.64
CA SER A 133 -15.61 17.57 -13.56
C SER A 133 -16.80 17.61 -12.60
N GLY A 134 -16.60 17.51 -11.28
CA GLY A 134 -17.65 17.60 -10.28
C GLY A 134 -18.81 16.60 -10.47
N THR A 135 -18.57 15.46 -11.11
CA THR A 135 -19.58 14.54 -11.62
C THR A 135 -19.50 13.18 -10.92
N THR A 136 -20.66 12.61 -10.59
CA THR A 136 -20.75 11.23 -10.09
C THR A 136 -21.22 10.30 -11.21
N ILE A 137 -20.42 9.26 -11.50
CA ILE A 137 -20.74 8.19 -12.45
C ILE A 137 -20.84 6.87 -11.68
N THR A 138 -22.06 6.34 -11.57
CA THR A 138 -22.30 4.99 -11.07
C THR A 138 -22.21 4.02 -12.25
N GLY A 139 -20.99 3.57 -12.56
CA GLY A 139 -20.68 2.74 -13.72
C GLY A 139 -19.20 2.80 -14.05
N SER A 140 -18.79 2.13 -15.12
CA SER A 140 -17.40 1.99 -15.57
C SER A 140 -17.09 2.90 -16.76
N ILE A 141 -15.81 3.21 -16.97
CA ILE A 141 -15.32 3.91 -18.15
C ILE A 141 -14.42 2.98 -18.96
N LYS A 142 -14.76 2.75 -20.23
CA LYS A 142 -13.92 2.00 -21.16
C LYS A 142 -13.36 2.92 -22.23
N THR A 143 -12.03 2.87 -22.44
CA THR A 143 -11.32 3.77 -23.37
C THR A 143 -10.63 2.99 -24.48
N ALA A 144 -10.66 3.50 -25.71
CA ALA A 144 -9.85 3.01 -26.82
C ALA A 144 -8.54 3.81 -26.93
N ALA A 145 -7.60 3.31 -27.71
CA ALA A 145 -6.39 4.06 -28.07
C ALA A 145 -6.77 5.40 -28.73
N GLY A 146 -6.10 6.48 -28.31
CA GLY A 146 -6.39 7.84 -28.79
C GLY A 146 -7.53 8.56 -28.06
N ALA A 147 -8.22 7.94 -27.12
CA ALA A 147 -9.08 8.64 -26.18
C ALA A 147 -8.25 9.29 -25.08
N ASN A 148 -8.45 10.58 -24.82
CA ASN A 148 -7.85 11.32 -23.71
C ASN A 148 -8.95 11.72 -22.73
N VAL A 149 -8.85 11.27 -21.49
CA VAL A 149 -9.88 11.48 -20.46
C VAL A 149 -9.26 12.18 -19.25
N ALA A 150 -9.82 13.32 -18.86
CA ALA A 150 -9.45 14.02 -17.63
C ALA A 150 -10.61 13.93 -16.61
N ILE A 151 -10.38 13.29 -15.47
CA ILE A 151 -11.32 13.17 -14.34
C ILE A 151 -10.81 14.09 -13.23
N LYS A 152 -11.59 15.10 -12.85
CA LYS A 152 -11.13 16.17 -11.95
C LYS A 152 -12.27 16.77 -11.11
N ASP A 153 -11.89 17.71 -10.22
CA ASP A 153 -12.79 18.56 -9.44
C ASP A 153 -13.80 17.73 -8.60
N ASN A 154 -13.30 16.84 -7.74
CA ASN A 154 -14.10 15.95 -6.88
C ASN A 154 -15.05 15.00 -7.63
N SER A 155 -14.70 14.57 -8.84
CA SER A 155 -15.50 13.58 -9.56
C SER A 155 -15.36 12.18 -8.95
N THR A 156 -16.43 11.39 -9.06
CA THR A 156 -16.43 9.98 -8.60
C THR A 156 -16.91 9.06 -9.73
N VAL A 157 -16.13 8.02 -10.01
CA VAL A 157 -16.49 6.91 -10.90
C VAL A 157 -16.48 5.64 -10.07
N THR A 158 -17.64 4.99 -9.88
CA THR A 158 -17.74 3.84 -8.95
C THR A 158 -17.22 2.53 -9.54
N GLY A 159 -17.26 2.37 -10.85
CA GLY A 159 -16.78 1.19 -11.56
C GLY A 159 -15.36 1.33 -12.08
N GLU A 160 -14.90 0.30 -12.79
CA GLU A 160 -13.54 0.24 -13.33
C GLU A 160 -13.31 1.26 -14.45
N VAL A 161 -12.10 1.79 -14.55
CA VAL A 161 -11.60 2.55 -15.69
C VAL A 161 -10.60 1.67 -16.44
N THR A 162 -10.96 1.25 -17.66
CA THR A 162 -10.19 0.26 -18.44
C THR A 162 -9.95 0.70 -19.87
N GLY A 163 -9.02 0.04 -20.56
CA GLY A 163 -8.74 0.25 -21.98
C GLY A 163 -7.39 0.89 -22.27
N ALA A 164 -7.17 1.28 -23.53
CA ALA A 164 -5.88 1.76 -24.04
C ALA A 164 -5.78 3.29 -24.18
N GLY A 165 -6.77 4.03 -23.71
CA GLY A 165 -6.78 5.49 -23.73
C GLY A 165 -5.87 6.09 -22.64
N ASN A 166 -5.51 7.36 -22.82
CA ASN A 166 -4.79 8.13 -21.82
C ASN A 166 -5.79 8.73 -20.81
N VAL A 167 -5.71 8.33 -19.55
CA VAL A 167 -6.61 8.82 -18.50
C VAL A 167 -5.80 9.51 -17.40
N THR A 168 -6.22 10.72 -17.04
CA THR A 168 -5.66 11.47 -15.91
C THR A 168 -6.74 11.65 -14.84
N VAL A 169 -6.39 11.45 -13.58
CA VAL A 169 -7.30 11.62 -12.45
C VAL A 169 -6.67 12.61 -11.48
N SER A 170 -7.39 13.66 -11.10
CA SER A 170 -6.93 14.61 -10.10
C SER A 170 -6.95 13.98 -8.69
N THR A 171 -6.16 14.55 -7.79
CA THR A 171 -6.00 14.03 -6.42
C THR A 171 -7.26 14.10 -5.56
N ASP A 172 -8.18 14.96 -5.91
CA ASP A 172 -9.48 15.17 -5.26
C ASP A 172 -10.61 14.30 -5.84
N SER A 173 -10.32 13.51 -6.89
CA SER A 173 -11.30 12.66 -7.57
C SER A 173 -11.06 11.17 -7.27
N ASN A 174 -12.14 10.38 -7.28
CA ASN A 174 -12.12 8.96 -6.97
C ASN A 174 -12.55 8.12 -8.19
N VAL A 175 -11.84 7.01 -8.44
CA VAL A 175 -12.17 6.05 -9.48
C VAL A 175 -12.04 4.61 -8.95
N GLY A 176 -12.98 3.76 -9.37
CA GLY A 176 -13.07 2.36 -8.90
C GLY A 176 -14.06 2.18 -7.74
N ASP A 177 -14.53 0.97 -7.54
CA ASP A 177 -15.52 0.58 -6.52
C ASP A 177 -14.92 0.41 -5.10
N GLY A 178 -13.71 0.91 -4.86
CA GLY A 178 -12.97 0.74 -3.61
C GLY A 178 -12.25 -0.59 -3.47
N GLN A 179 -12.31 -1.50 -4.45
CA GLN A 179 -11.57 -2.77 -4.43
C GLN A 179 -10.22 -2.69 -5.14
N THR A 180 -10.11 -1.96 -6.26
CA THR A 180 -8.83 -1.76 -6.95
C THR A 180 -8.81 -0.36 -7.57
N ASP A 181 -8.02 0.53 -7.00
CA ASP A 181 -7.77 1.84 -7.60
C ASP A 181 -6.88 1.64 -8.86
N PRO A 182 -7.36 1.94 -10.08
CA PRO A 182 -6.57 1.75 -11.30
C PRO A 182 -5.40 2.73 -11.42
N TYR A 183 -5.38 3.79 -10.61
CA TYR A 183 -4.35 4.83 -10.61
C TYR A 183 -3.79 5.06 -9.20
N PRO A 184 -3.12 4.06 -8.59
CA PRO A 184 -2.73 4.09 -7.18
C PRO A 184 -1.54 4.98 -6.87
N PHE A 185 -0.86 5.55 -7.86
CA PHE A 185 0.32 6.40 -7.66
C PHE A 185 0.01 7.86 -7.98
N GLU A 186 0.44 8.77 -7.12
CA GLU A 186 0.26 10.21 -7.31
C GLU A 186 1.61 10.92 -7.24
N THR A 187 1.90 11.78 -8.19
CA THR A 187 2.99 12.77 -8.14
C THR A 187 2.66 13.96 -9.04
N ASN A 188 3.19 15.13 -8.71
CA ASN A 188 2.98 16.37 -9.49
C ASN A 188 1.50 16.73 -9.74
N GLY A 189 0.59 16.34 -8.81
CA GLY A 189 -0.86 16.57 -8.96
C GLY A 189 -1.54 15.69 -10.01
N LYS A 190 -0.87 14.62 -10.45
CA LYS A 190 -1.42 13.63 -11.40
C LYS A 190 -1.36 12.23 -10.82
N ARG A 191 -2.28 11.36 -11.26
CA ARG A 191 -2.31 9.95 -10.86
C ARG A 191 -1.86 9.05 -12.02
N TYR A 192 -1.23 7.92 -11.67
CA TYR A 192 -0.60 6.98 -12.60
C TYR A 192 -1.03 5.54 -12.29
N ALA A 193 -1.19 4.75 -13.35
CA ALA A 193 -1.55 3.34 -13.22
C ALA A 193 -0.37 2.50 -12.74
N THR A 194 0.86 2.88 -13.08
CA THR A 194 2.06 2.14 -12.73
C THR A 194 3.09 2.99 -12.00
N LEU A 195 3.84 2.37 -11.09
CA LEU A 195 4.95 3.04 -10.42
C LEU A 195 6.03 3.51 -11.40
N LYS A 196 6.24 2.78 -12.50
CA LYS A 196 7.19 3.15 -13.54
C LYS A 196 6.84 4.48 -14.21
N GLU A 197 5.57 4.70 -14.51
CA GLU A 197 5.09 5.98 -15.08
C GLU A 197 5.28 7.12 -14.07
N ALA A 198 4.93 6.92 -12.81
CA ALA A 198 5.13 7.91 -11.76
C ALA A 198 6.61 8.26 -11.55
N ILE A 199 7.54 7.26 -11.59
CA ILE A 199 8.99 7.49 -11.51
C ILE A 199 9.51 8.28 -12.70
N ASN A 200 8.95 8.09 -13.89
CA ASN A 200 9.36 8.85 -15.06
C ASN A 200 8.98 10.33 -14.95
N ASP A 201 7.83 10.64 -14.36
CA ASP A 201 7.27 12.00 -14.28
C ASP A 201 7.63 12.75 -12.99
N VAL A 202 8.06 12.06 -11.92
CA VAL A 202 8.41 12.73 -10.67
C VAL A 202 9.54 13.74 -10.87
N THR A 203 9.34 14.95 -10.33
CA THR A 203 10.37 16.00 -10.34
C THR A 203 11.54 15.64 -9.43
N ASP A 204 12.70 16.24 -9.67
CA ASP A 204 13.87 16.06 -8.81
C ASP A 204 13.56 16.47 -7.36
N GLY A 205 13.86 15.60 -6.40
CA GLY A 205 13.48 15.77 -4.99
C GLY A 205 11.98 15.61 -4.68
N GLY A 206 11.14 15.30 -5.69
CA GLY A 206 9.70 15.17 -5.55
C GLY A 206 9.27 13.91 -4.79
N THR A 207 7.97 13.80 -4.53
CA THR A 207 7.37 12.65 -3.84
C THR A 207 6.37 11.93 -4.74
N ILE A 208 6.49 10.62 -4.80
CA ILE A 208 5.45 9.71 -5.31
C ILE A 208 4.70 9.18 -4.09
N LYS A 209 3.39 9.37 -4.04
CA LYS A 209 2.52 8.89 -2.96
C LYS A 209 1.70 7.70 -3.42
N LEU A 210 1.62 6.67 -2.57
CA LEU A 210 0.71 5.54 -2.80
C LEU A 210 -0.66 5.85 -2.19
N LEU A 211 -1.71 5.80 -3.00
CA LEU A 211 -3.07 6.17 -2.59
C LEU A 211 -3.89 4.96 -2.13
N SER A 212 -3.61 3.79 -2.68
CA SER A 212 -4.27 2.52 -2.36
C SER A 212 -3.28 1.36 -2.36
N ASN A 213 -3.69 0.19 -1.85
CA ASN A 213 -2.86 -1.01 -1.94
C ASN A 213 -2.69 -1.44 -3.41
N VAL A 214 -1.52 -2.00 -3.71
CA VAL A 214 -1.22 -2.61 -5.02
C VAL A 214 -0.95 -4.09 -4.83
N ASP A 215 -1.87 -4.94 -5.26
CA ASP A 215 -1.84 -6.38 -4.95
C ASP A 215 -1.14 -7.25 -6.00
N ASN A 216 -0.92 -6.75 -7.21
CA ASN A 216 -0.29 -7.51 -8.30
C ASN A 216 0.82 -6.69 -8.99
N ALA A 217 1.71 -6.12 -8.19
CA ALA A 217 2.77 -5.27 -8.71
C ALA A 217 3.82 -6.05 -9.49
N VAL A 218 4.28 -5.46 -10.57
CA VAL A 218 5.47 -5.89 -11.32
C VAL A 218 6.68 -5.12 -10.77
N GLY A 219 7.84 -5.75 -10.73
CA GLY A 219 9.08 -5.13 -10.30
C GLY A 219 9.49 -3.92 -11.15
N VAL A 220 10.25 -3.00 -10.58
CA VAL A 220 10.61 -1.73 -11.20
C VAL A 220 12.12 -1.46 -11.10
N SER A 221 12.75 -1.20 -12.24
CA SER A 221 14.08 -0.59 -12.27
C SER A 221 13.98 0.92 -12.19
N VAL A 222 14.59 1.52 -11.17
CA VAL A 222 14.73 2.97 -11.04
C VAL A 222 15.97 3.40 -11.82
N PRO A 223 15.83 4.26 -12.84
CA PRO A 223 16.98 4.73 -13.64
C PRO A 223 18.03 5.45 -12.80
N SER A 224 19.27 5.46 -13.29
CA SER A 224 20.37 6.22 -12.70
C SER A 224 20.06 7.72 -12.62
N GLY A 225 20.54 8.38 -11.57
CA GLY A 225 20.41 9.83 -11.38
C GLY A 225 19.04 10.31 -10.91
N LYS A 226 18.14 9.42 -10.48
CA LYS A 226 16.84 9.81 -9.91
C LYS A 226 16.97 10.22 -8.43
N ASN A 227 16.28 11.29 -8.07
CA ASN A 227 16.19 11.77 -6.70
C ASN A 227 14.71 11.97 -6.34
N PHE A 228 14.15 11.11 -5.48
CA PHE A 228 12.75 11.18 -5.09
C PHE A 228 12.45 10.41 -3.81
N THR A 229 11.28 10.70 -3.23
CA THR A 229 10.68 9.92 -2.14
C THR A 229 9.51 9.09 -2.68
N LEU A 230 9.47 7.79 -2.35
CA LEU A 230 8.28 6.95 -2.47
C LEU A 230 7.64 6.82 -1.10
N ASP A 231 6.55 7.54 -0.88
CA ASP A 231 5.76 7.48 0.34
C ASP A 231 4.62 6.47 0.16
N PHE A 232 4.75 5.34 0.82
CA PHE A 232 3.71 4.30 0.76
C PHE A 232 2.44 4.69 1.52
N ASN A 233 2.45 5.79 2.29
CA ASN A 233 1.27 6.35 2.95
C ASN A 233 0.45 5.29 3.73
N GLY A 234 1.13 4.40 4.42
CA GLY A 234 0.53 3.28 5.17
C GLY A 234 0.01 2.12 4.31
N LYS A 235 0.22 2.15 2.98
CA LYS A 235 -0.28 1.15 2.06
C LYS A 235 0.71 0.01 1.82
N THR A 236 0.21 -1.05 1.22
CA THR A 236 0.97 -2.25 0.87
C THR A 236 1.20 -2.34 -0.63
N TYR A 237 2.44 -2.61 -1.01
CA TYR A 237 2.88 -2.92 -2.37
C TYR A 237 3.25 -4.40 -2.44
N THR A 238 2.39 -5.21 -3.07
CA THR A 238 2.58 -6.67 -3.18
C THR A 238 3.18 -7.02 -4.53
N LEU A 239 4.44 -7.40 -4.54
CA LEU A 239 5.17 -7.86 -5.73
C LEU A 239 4.66 -9.24 -6.15
N LYS A 240 4.17 -9.36 -7.37
CA LYS A 240 3.74 -10.61 -7.99
C LYS A 240 4.75 -11.13 -9.00
N ASP A 241 5.26 -10.24 -9.85
CA ASP A 241 6.19 -10.60 -10.92
C ASP A 241 7.46 -9.76 -10.82
N PRO A 242 8.64 -10.33 -11.14
CA PRO A 242 9.85 -9.54 -11.28
C PRO A 242 9.74 -8.64 -12.52
N GLY A 243 10.32 -7.45 -12.44
CA GLY A 243 10.33 -6.50 -13.56
C GLY A 243 11.62 -5.68 -13.55
N ALA A 244 12.57 -6.08 -12.71
CA ALA A 244 13.85 -5.43 -12.55
C ALA A 244 14.99 -6.44 -12.56
N GLY A 245 16.13 -6.07 -13.14
CA GLY A 245 17.27 -6.94 -13.32
C GLY A 245 17.89 -6.79 -14.71
N SER A 246 18.67 -7.79 -15.14
CA SER A 246 19.18 -7.84 -16.50
C SER A 246 18.06 -8.17 -17.48
N THR A 247 18.02 -7.46 -18.61
CA THR A 247 17.00 -7.65 -19.65
C THR A 247 16.86 -9.11 -20.06
N GLY A 248 15.64 -9.63 -20.00
CA GLY A 248 15.29 -11.01 -20.34
C GLY A 248 15.57 -12.05 -19.23
N THR A 249 16.11 -11.61 -18.08
CA THR A 249 16.35 -12.46 -16.90
C THR A 249 16.04 -11.69 -15.61
N GLU A 250 14.97 -10.90 -15.64
CA GLU A 250 14.52 -10.10 -14.50
C GLU A 250 14.18 -11.02 -13.33
N SER A 251 14.73 -10.72 -12.16
CA SER A 251 14.51 -11.51 -10.94
C SER A 251 14.34 -10.64 -9.69
N ASN A 252 14.28 -9.31 -9.83
CA ASN A 252 14.16 -8.39 -8.72
C ASN A 252 12.81 -7.68 -8.68
N GLY A 253 12.35 -7.36 -7.48
CA GLY A 253 11.23 -6.45 -7.25
C GLY A 253 11.63 -5.02 -7.59
N PHE A 254 12.62 -4.50 -6.89
CA PHE A 254 13.21 -3.19 -7.18
C PHE A 254 14.69 -3.34 -7.54
N GLN A 255 15.12 -2.62 -8.57
CA GLN A 255 16.54 -2.40 -8.84
C GLN A 255 16.80 -0.90 -8.86
N LEU A 256 17.56 -0.41 -7.89
CA LEU A 256 17.86 1.01 -7.72
C LEU A 256 19.25 1.28 -8.31
N LEU A 257 19.31 1.99 -9.45
CA LEU A 257 20.56 2.20 -10.15
C LEU A 257 21.39 3.33 -9.51
N LYS A 258 22.70 3.28 -9.73
CA LYS A 258 23.71 4.20 -9.18
C LYS A 258 23.37 5.68 -9.44
N ASP A 259 24.02 6.57 -8.71
CA ASP A 259 23.86 8.02 -8.81
C ASP A 259 22.45 8.53 -8.47
N SER A 260 21.60 7.65 -7.91
CA SER A 260 20.27 7.99 -7.43
C SER A 260 20.25 8.21 -5.91
N THR A 261 19.31 9.03 -5.44
CA THR A 261 19.02 9.24 -4.01
C THR A 261 17.52 8.98 -3.80
N ILE A 262 17.20 7.91 -3.10
CA ILE A 262 15.85 7.40 -3.01
C ILE A 262 15.48 7.20 -1.54
N THR A 263 14.30 7.67 -1.16
CA THR A 263 13.71 7.35 0.14
C THR A 263 12.45 6.53 -0.05
N PHE A 264 12.38 5.37 0.60
CA PHE A 264 11.14 4.60 0.77
C PHE A 264 10.65 4.80 2.19
N LYS A 265 9.40 5.23 2.36
CA LYS A 265 8.87 5.49 3.69
C LYS A 265 7.40 5.10 3.89
N ASN A 266 7.06 4.83 5.16
CA ASN A 266 5.70 4.72 5.68
C ASN A 266 4.84 3.65 5.01
N GLY A 267 5.30 2.41 4.91
CA GLY A 267 4.44 1.35 4.39
C GLY A 267 5.05 -0.03 4.28
N THR A 268 4.42 -0.86 3.47
CA THR A 268 4.76 -2.28 3.40
C THR A 268 5.11 -2.70 1.98
N ILE A 269 6.22 -3.41 1.83
CA ILE A 269 6.55 -4.19 0.63
C ILE A 269 6.50 -5.67 1.00
N LYS A 270 5.82 -6.47 0.20
CA LYS A 270 5.79 -7.93 0.37
C LYS A 270 5.82 -8.63 -0.98
N VAL A 271 6.19 -9.91 -0.97
CA VAL A 271 6.10 -10.79 -2.13
C VAL A 271 4.78 -11.57 -2.06
N ALA A 272 4.11 -11.74 -3.19
CA ALA A 272 2.87 -12.51 -3.26
C ALA A 272 3.11 -13.98 -2.83
N PRO A 273 2.18 -14.61 -2.10
CA PRO A 273 2.31 -15.99 -1.67
C PRO A 273 2.57 -16.95 -2.84
N GLY A 274 3.49 -17.91 -2.65
CA GLY A 274 3.83 -18.91 -3.67
C GLY A 274 4.68 -18.40 -4.83
N ASN A 275 5.15 -17.15 -4.79
CA ASN A 275 6.02 -16.60 -5.82
C ASN A 275 7.47 -17.09 -5.64
N SER A 276 8.03 -17.69 -6.70
CA SER A 276 9.43 -18.17 -6.74
C SER A 276 10.31 -17.39 -7.72
N SER A 277 9.74 -16.43 -8.44
CA SER A 277 10.44 -15.70 -9.50
C SER A 277 11.25 -14.51 -8.95
N ILE A 278 10.82 -13.94 -7.81
CA ILE A 278 11.48 -12.79 -7.19
C ILE A 278 12.56 -13.29 -6.23
N LYS A 279 13.82 -13.09 -6.62
CA LYS A 279 14.99 -13.48 -5.82
C LYS A 279 15.46 -12.37 -4.87
N ARG A 280 15.24 -11.10 -5.23
CA ARG A 280 15.56 -9.93 -4.41
C ARG A 280 14.36 -8.99 -4.42
N ILE A 281 13.92 -8.57 -3.25
CA ILE A 281 12.91 -7.50 -3.15
C ILE A 281 13.55 -6.19 -3.55
N ILE A 282 14.76 -5.91 -3.05
CA ILE A 282 15.54 -4.72 -3.39
C ILE A 282 16.98 -5.13 -3.74
N GLN A 283 17.38 -4.86 -4.98
CA GLN A 283 18.77 -4.87 -5.45
C GLN A 283 19.24 -3.42 -5.52
N ASN A 284 20.15 -3.00 -4.63
CA ASN A 284 20.49 -1.58 -4.48
C ASN A 284 21.90 -1.24 -4.95
N TYR A 285 22.00 -0.20 -5.79
CA TYR A 285 23.22 0.48 -6.20
C TYR A 285 23.16 2.00 -5.94
N ALA A 286 22.13 2.50 -5.26
CA ALA A 286 21.82 3.90 -5.02
C ALA A 286 22.08 4.32 -3.57
N ASN A 287 22.02 5.62 -3.27
CA ASN A 287 21.76 6.06 -1.91
C ASN A 287 20.30 5.77 -1.57
N LEU A 288 20.06 5.03 -0.49
CA LEU A 288 18.73 4.56 -0.11
C LEU A 288 18.45 4.86 1.36
N THR A 289 17.34 5.53 1.63
CA THR A 289 16.79 5.62 2.99
C THR A 289 15.54 4.75 3.09
N LEU A 290 15.50 3.91 4.12
CA LEU A 290 14.32 3.12 4.50
C LEU A 290 13.82 3.66 5.84
N GLU A 291 12.63 4.29 5.85
CA GLU A 291 12.06 4.94 7.03
C GLU A 291 10.64 4.42 7.31
N ASN A 292 10.42 3.81 8.47
CA ASN A 292 9.14 3.22 8.85
C ASN A 292 8.58 2.22 7.80
N MET A 293 9.46 1.43 7.21
CA MET A 293 9.12 0.42 6.21
C MET A 293 8.96 -0.96 6.82
N GLN A 294 7.99 -1.72 6.32
CA GLN A 294 7.83 -3.15 6.63
C GLN A 294 8.12 -3.96 5.37
N ILE A 295 9.18 -4.75 5.36
CA ILE A 295 9.59 -5.56 4.21
C ILE A 295 9.43 -7.04 4.57
N TYR A 296 8.44 -7.69 3.95
CA TYR A 296 8.13 -9.09 4.18
C TYR A 296 8.67 -9.98 3.07
N ALA A 297 9.67 -10.77 3.40
CA ALA A 297 10.22 -11.81 2.53
C ALA A 297 9.75 -13.22 2.89
N ALA A 298 8.96 -13.38 3.95
CA ALA A 298 8.52 -14.68 4.45
C ALA A 298 7.70 -15.52 3.46
N ASN A 299 7.15 -14.89 2.42
CA ASN A 299 6.41 -15.56 1.35
C ASN A 299 7.27 -15.87 0.11
N GLN A 300 8.55 -15.53 0.12
CA GLN A 300 9.47 -15.79 -0.98
C GLN A 300 9.77 -17.30 -1.04
N VAL A 301 9.40 -17.93 -2.16
CA VAL A 301 9.53 -19.38 -2.35
C VAL A 301 10.45 -19.65 -3.55
N GLY A 302 11.38 -20.61 -3.40
CA GLY A 302 12.21 -21.11 -4.50
C GLY A 302 13.42 -20.28 -4.87
N GLY A 303 13.76 -19.24 -4.08
CA GLY A 303 15.02 -18.51 -4.14
C GLY A 303 15.79 -18.67 -2.83
N GLU A 304 17.03 -18.21 -2.81
CA GLU A 304 17.66 -17.90 -1.54
C GLU A 304 16.81 -16.82 -0.87
N ASP A 305 16.39 -17.06 0.35
CA ASP A 305 15.68 -16.08 1.18
C ASP A 305 16.67 -14.98 1.57
N TYR A 306 16.76 -14.00 0.69
CA TYR A 306 17.77 -12.96 0.66
C TYR A 306 17.14 -11.70 0.09
N PRO A 307 16.25 -11.07 0.87
CA PRO A 307 15.35 -10.04 0.32
C PRO A 307 16.06 -8.78 -0.17
N LEU A 308 17.14 -8.36 0.49
CA LEU A 308 17.83 -7.12 0.13
C LEU A 308 19.32 -7.38 -0.13
N SER A 309 19.87 -6.73 -1.17
CA SER A 309 21.31 -6.75 -1.45
C SER A 309 21.80 -5.33 -1.67
N PHE A 310 22.77 -4.92 -0.87
CA PHE A 310 23.37 -3.58 -0.92
C PHE A 310 24.75 -3.64 -1.52
N ASN A 311 24.85 -3.19 -2.77
CA ASN A 311 26.06 -3.33 -3.59
C ASN A 311 26.76 -2.00 -3.88
N ASN A 312 26.13 -0.89 -3.55
CA ASN A 312 26.70 0.46 -3.69
C ASN A 312 25.85 1.50 -2.97
N GLY A 313 26.46 2.62 -2.61
CA GLY A 313 25.82 3.80 -2.06
C GLY A 313 25.75 3.83 -0.54
N ASN A 314 25.05 4.84 -0.04
CA ASN A 314 24.81 5.05 1.38
C ASN A 314 23.38 4.62 1.72
N ILE A 315 23.25 3.59 2.54
CA ILE A 315 21.97 3.02 2.95
C ILE A 315 21.70 3.39 4.42
N VAL A 316 20.53 3.95 4.71
CA VAL A 316 20.15 4.38 6.05
C VAL A 316 18.83 3.75 6.46
N PHE A 317 18.83 3.06 7.59
CA PHE A 317 17.65 2.54 8.27
C PHE A 317 17.20 3.51 9.35
N LYS A 318 15.92 3.91 9.32
CA LYS A 318 15.31 4.86 10.25
C LYS A 318 13.98 4.37 10.79
N GLY A 319 13.63 4.90 11.97
CA GLY A 319 12.34 4.66 12.61
C GLY A 319 12.04 3.16 12.78
N ASN A 320 10.79 2.77 12.64
CA ASN A 320 10.35 1.39 12.79
C ASN A 320 10.46 0.58 11.47
N THR A 321 11.64 0.66 10.81
CA THR A 321 11.88 -0.14 9.59
C THR A 321 12.22 -1.58 9.95
N SER A 322 11.48 -2.54 9.37
CA SER A 322 11.64 -3.97 9.67
C SER A 322 11.81 -4.81 8.40
N ILE A 323 12.65 -5.82 8.49
CA ILE A 323 12.80 -6.87 7.47
C ILE A 323 12.45 -8.20 8.13
N ILE A 324 11.46 -8.89 7.57
CA ILE A 324 10.95 -10.16 8.09
C ILE A 324 11.21 -11.25 7.06
N THR A 325 12.14 -12.15 7.36
CA THR A 325 12.45 -13.35 6.58
C THR A 325 11.61 -14.54 7.06
N SER A 326 11.64 -15.65 6.34
CA SER A 326 10.93 -16.88 6.71
C SER A 326 11.55 -17.59 7.92
N SER A 327 12.82 -17.31 8.24
CA SER A 327 13.56 -17.91 9.35
C SER A 327 14.73 -17.01 9.78
N ASP A 328 15.05 -17.02 11.06
CA ASP A 328 16.21 -16.32 11.65
C ASP A 328 17.55 -16.78 11.05
N SER A 329 17.57 -17.97 10.46
CA SER A 329 18.77 -18.52 9.80
C SER A 329 18.98 -17.96 8.39
N ASN A 330 17.96 -17.34 7.79
CA ASN A 330 18.04 -16.74 6.48
C ASN A 330 18.77 -15.39 6.52
N ILE A 331 19.28 -14.95 5.37
CA ILE A 331 19.95 -13.65 5.26
C ILE A 331 18.89 -12.58 5.03
N ALA A 332 18.84 -11.56 5.89
CA ALA A 332 17.97 -10.40 5.71
C ALA A 332 18.53 -9.44 4.65
N PHE A 333 19.82 -9.16 4.73
CA PHE A 333 20.53 -8.39 3.72
C PHE A 333 22.04 -8.61 3.81
N ASP A 334 22.76 -8.24 2.74
CA ASP A 334 24.21 -8.16 2.71
C ASP A 334 24.73 -6.73 2.56
N VAL A 335 25.93 -6.50 3.07
CA VAL A 335 26.80 -5.35 2.76
C VAL A 335 27.89 -5.85 1.84
N CYS A 336 27.68 -5.71 0.54
CA CYS A 336 28.46 -6.42 -0.47
C CYS A 336 29.42 -5.49 -1.23
N LYS A 337 30.64 -5.98 -1.48
CA LYS A 337 31.54 -5.39 -2.48
C LYS A 337 31.25 -6.01 -3.84
N PHE A 338 30.54 -5.29 -4.68
CA PHE A 338 30.13 -5.81 -5.97
C PHE A 338 30.85 -5.14 -7.13
N SER A 339 31.61 -5.93 -7.93
CA SER A 339 32.30 -5.46 -9.14
C SER A 339 33.18 -4.22 -8.90
N SER A 340 33.03 -3.19 -9.74
CA SER A 340 33.75 -1.92 -9.67
C SER A 340 33.06 -0.80 -8.93
N TYR A 341 31.94 -1.09 -8.21
CA TYR A 341 31.27 -0.08 -7.42
C TYR A 341 32.15 0.38 -6.24
N PRO A 342 32.19 1.71 -5.97
CA PRO A 342 33.25 2.25 -5.11
C PRO A 342 33.02 2.01 -3.62
N SER A 343 31.77 1.99 -3.15
CA SER A 343 31.51 1.93 -1.72
C SER A 343 30.09 1.48 -1.39
N THR A 344 29.96 0.77 -0.28
CA THR A 344 28.64 0.42 0.31
C THR A 344 28.69 0.71 1.80
N THR A 345 27.89 1.66 2.26
CA THR A 345 27.78 1.97 3.69
C THR A 345 26.35 1.75 4.14
N VAL A 346 26.18 0.98 5.22
CA VAL A 346 24.87 0.72 5.84
C VAL A 346 24.87 1.25 7.25
N THR A 347 23.91 2.10 7.57
CA THR A 347 23.76 2.72 8.90
C THR A 347 22.35 2.50 9.44
N PHE A 348 22.27 1.92 10.63
CA PHE A 348 21.09 2.01 11.48
C PHE A 348 21.28 3.26 12.34
N ASP A 349 20.55 4.32 12.04
CA ASP A 349 20.74 5.61 12.73
C ASP A 349 20.13 5.59 14.15
N GLU A 350 20.33 6.65 14.90
CA GLU A 350 19.89 6.75 16.30
C GLU A 350 18.35 6.65 16.45
N SER A 351 17.59 6.98 15.40
CA SER A 351 16.11 6.89 15.39
C SER A 351 15.60 5.47 15.15
N TYR A 352 16.47 4.54 14.75
CA TYR A 352 16.06 3.19 14.39
C TYR A 352 15.54 2.39 15.60
N THR A 353 14.32 1.87 15.46
CA THR A 353 13.62 1.07 16.49
C THR A 353 12.98 -0.21 15.94
N GLY A 354 13.19 -0.51 14.65
CA GLY A 354 12.56 -1.64 13.96
C GLY A 354 13.16 -3.00 14.29
N THR A 355 12.80 -3.99 13.49
CA THR A 355 13.25 -5.38 13.67
C THR A 355 13.83 -5.94 12.37
N ILE A 356 15.05 -6.46 12.42
CA ILE A 356 15.62 -7.28 11.38
C ILE A 356 15.58 -8.74 11.86
N ASN A 357 14.62 -9.49 11.32
CA ASN A 357 14.57 -10.93 11.52
C ASN A 357 15.36 -11.58 10.38
N GLY A 358 16.42 -12.27 10.73
CA GLY A 358 17.38 -12.86 9.81
C GLY A 358 18.80 -12.32 9.99
N LYS A 359 19.75 -12.93 9.33
CA LYS A 359 21.17 -12.58 9.44
C LYS A 359 21.50 -11.31 8.64
N ILE A 360 22.45 -10.55 9.18
CA ILE A 360 23.12 -9.45 8.49
C ILE A 360 24.50 -9.94 8.07
N VAL A 361 24.76 -9.99 6.77
CA VAL A 361 26.01 -10.52 6.22
C VAL A 361 26.90 -9.39 5.74
N TYR A 362 28.13 -9.36 6.23
CA TYR A 362 29.18 -8.50 5.70
C TYR A 362 30.01 -9.28 4.66
N ASP A 363 29.93 -8.89 3.40
CA ASP A 363 30.55 -9.55 2.26
C ASP A 363 31.45 -8.60 1.46
N ALA A 364 32.48 -8.07 2.12
CA ALA A 364 33.45 -7.17 1.50
C ALA A 364 34.85 -7.35 2.09
N THR A 365 35.85 -7.09 1.25
CA THR A 365 37.29 -7.22 1.62
C THR A 365 37.96 -5.87 1.85
N ASP A 366 37.25 -4.76 1.72
CA ASP A 366 37.74 -3.39 1.87
C ASP A 366 36.95 -2.63 2.94
N ALA A 367 37.50 -2.61 4.14
CA ALA A 367 36.92 -1.95 5.30
C ALA A 367 36.84 -0.40 5.20
N ASN A 368 37.61 0.22 4.32
CA ASN A 368 37.63 1.69 4.20
C ASN A 368 36.39 2.22 3.49
N THR A 369 35.89 1.45 2.53
CA THR A 369 34.79 1.85 1.64
C THR A 369 33.50 1.09 1.84
N HIS A 370 33.55 -0.07 2.55
CA HIS A 370 32.37 -0.89 2.84
C HIS A 370 32.18 -0.97 4.36
N LYS A 371 31.08 -0.41 4.89
CA LYS A 371 30.87 -0.26 6.33
C LYS A 371 29.46 -0.66 6.77
N LEU A 372 29.37 -1.15 7.99
CA LEU A 372 28.13 -1.37 8.71
C LEU A 372 28.19 -0.69 10.08
N THR A 373 27.31 0.29 10.33
CA THR A 373 27.25 1.03 11.59
C THR A 373 25.87 0.86 12.24
N ILE A 374 25.83 0.47 13.52
CA ILE A 374 24.60 0.25 14.25
C ILE A 374 24.58 1.14 15.50
N LYS A 375 23.68 2.15 15.51
CA LYS A 375 23.51 3.12 16.60
C LYS A 375 22.15 3.04 17.27
N GLY A 376 21.09 2.76 16.52
CA GLY A 376 19.70 2.75 17.03
C GLY A 376 19.41 1.60 17.99
N ASN A 377 18.19 1.59 18.53
CA ASN A 377 17.76 0.66 19.59
C ASN A 377 16.89 -0.51 19.11
N GLY A 378 16.81 -0.74 17.77
CA GLY A 378 16.03 -1.83 17.19
C GLY A 378 16.56 -3.22 17.55
N THR A 379 15.79 -4.24 17.23
CA THR A 379 16.17 -5.64 17.41
C THR A 379 16.74 -6.20 16.10
N LEU A 380 17.92 -6.78 16.14
CA LEU A 380 18.65 -7.25 14.98
C LEU A 380 19.00 -8.73 15.11
N GLY A 381 19.06 -9.43 14.00
CA GLY A 381 19.54 -10.79 13.91
C GLY A 381 21.06 -10.89 14.09
N LYS A 382 21.59 -12.09 13.85
CA LYS A 382 23.02 -12.35 13.91
C LYS A 382 23.78 -11.56 12.85
N ILE A 383 24.90 -10.95 13.25
CA ILE A 383 25.86 -10.35 12.32
C ILE A 383 26.97 -11.37 12.06
N GLU A 384 27.25 -11.64 10.79
CA GLU A 384 28.35 -12.54 10.39
C GLU A 384 29.07 -12.01 9.14
N ALA A 385 30.37 -12.31 9.04
CA ALA A 385 31.14 -12.05 7.84
C ALA A 385 31.10 -13.28 6.93
N SER A 386 31.05 -13.08 5.61
CA SER A 386 31.25 -14.16 4.66
C SER A 386 32.69 -14.62 4.62
N SER A 387 32.92 -15.83 4.09
CA SER A 387 34.27 -16.40 3.96
C SER A 387 35.21 -15.48 3.18
N GLY A 388 36.32 -15.12 3.80
CA GLY A 388 37.31 -14.18 3.23
C GLY A 388 37.06 -12.70 3.57
N SER A 389 35.94 -12.36 4.20
CA SER A 389 35.62 -11.00 4.64
C SER A 389 35.86 -10.77 6.16
N GLU A 390 36.26 -11.80 6.90
CA GLU A 390 36.36 -11.76 8.36
C GLU A 390 37.37 -10.72 8.88
N SER A 391 38.48 -10.55 8.17
CA SER A 391 39.48 -9.55 8.54
C SER A 391 38.97 -8.13 8.33
N ALA A 392 38.36 -7.85 7.18
CA ALA A 392 37.82 -6.53 6.87
C ALA A 392 36.63 -6.18 7.79
N ALA A 393 35.81 -7.18 8.13
CA ALA A 393 34.65 -6.98 9.00
C ALA A 393 35.00 -6.37 10.36
N LYS A 394 36.17 -6.69 10.92
CA LYS A 394 36.66 -6.15 12.21
C LYS A 394 36.88 -4.64 12.19
N ASP A 395 37.29 -4.11 11.04
CA ASP A 395 37.57 -2.69 10.87
C ASP A 395 36.38 -1.92 10.25
N ALA A 396 35.40 -2.66 9.70
CA ALA A 396 34.29 -2.11 8.96
C ALA A 396 32.97 -2.08 9.73
N ILE A 397 32.79 -2.98 10.70
CA ILE A 397 31.57 -3.08 11.47
C ILE A 397 31.74 -2.32 12.80
N GLU A 398 30.80 -1.42 13.11
CA GLU A 398 30.78 -0.68 14.37
C GLU A 398 29.38 -0.77 15.02
N VAL A 399 29.35 -1.36 16.20
CA VAL A 399 28.13 -1.55 17.00
C VAL A 399 28.22 -0.71 18.27
N SER A 400 27.38 0.32 18.37
CA SER A 400 27.22 1.18 19.55
C SER A 400 25.75 1.27 20.03
N GLY A 401 24.87 0.43 19.48
CA GLY A 401 23.46 0.33 19.83
C GLY A 401 22.89 -1.02 19.43
N GLY A 402 21.57 -1.15 19.50
CA GLY A 402 20.86 -2.35 19.09
C GLY A 402 20.71 -3.42 20.18
N ARG A 403 19.72 -4.27 19.93
CA ARG A 403 19.50 -5.53 20.66
C ARG A 403 19.62 -6.66 19.65
N PHE A 404 20.30 -7.73 19.99
CA PHE A 404 20.65 -8.81 19.05
C PHE A 404 20.08 -10.13 19.51
N THR A 405 19.57 -10.95 18.59
CA THR A 405 19.08 -12.30 18.88
C THR A 405 20.23 -13.33 19.07
N ALA A 406 21.46 -12.92 18.74
CA ALA A 406 22.68 -13.69 18.96
C ALA A 406 23.82 -12.77 19.44
N PRO A 407 24.86 -13.29 20.12
CA PRO A 407 26.01 -12.50 20.53
C PRO A 407 26.70 -11.84 19.32
N VAL A 408 27.10 -10.58 19.47
CA VAL A 408 27.92 -9.86 18.49
C VAL A 408 29.40 -10.17 18.75
N ASN A 409 30.17 -10.36 17.69
CA ASN A 409 31.62 -10.51 17.84
C ASN A 409 32.21 -9.25 18.51
N LYS A 410 33.02 -9.43 19.55
CA LYS A 410 33.62 -8.34 20.30
C LYS A 410 34.42 -7.36 19.43
N ASP A 411 35.04 -7.86 18.34
CA ASP A 411 35.82 -7.06 17.42
C ASP A 411 34.95 -6.11 16.56
N TYR A 412 33.61 -6.24 16.60
CA TYR A 412 32.65 -5.36 15.93
C TYR A 412 32.08 -4.28 16.84
N LEU A 413 32.41 -4.31 18.15
CA LEU A 413 31.90 -3.33 19.09
C LEU A 413 32.63 -1.99 18.95
N ALA A 414 31.91 -0.90 19.10
CA ALA A 414 32.48 0.44 19.12
C ALA A 414 33.51 0.57 20.27
N PRO A 415 34.54 1.39 20.10
CA PRO A 415 35.55 1.59 21.15
C PRO A 415 34.92 1.94 22.50
N GLY A 416 35.31 1.19 23.54
CA GLY A 416 34.80 1.38 24.90
C GLY A 416 33.51 0.60 25.24
N TYR A 417 32.83 -0.05 24.30
CA TYR A 417 31.65 -0.85 24.53
C TYR A 417 32.01 -2.25 25.05
N ASN A 418 32.37 -2.33 26.31
CA ASN A 418 32.94 -3.54 26.92
C ASN A 418 31.95 -4.31 27.84
N PHE A 419 30.71 -3.84 27.99
CA PHE A 419 29.73 -4.48 28.87
C PHE A 419 28.62 -5.10 28.03
N GLU A 420 28.63 -6.43 27.93
CA GLU A 420 27.56 -7.22 27.32
C GLU A 420 26.44 -7.45 28.31
N LEU A 421 25.21 -7.10 27.98
CA LEU A 421 24.01 -7.53 28.69
C LEU A 421 23.35 -8.68 27.92
N LYS A 422 23.34 -9.87 28.50
CA LYS A 422 22.46 -10.95 28.09
C LYS A 422 21.16 -10.84 28.90
N SER A 423 20.13 -10.27 28.28
CA SER A 423 18.82 -10.11 28.90
C SER A 423 18.10 -11.43 29.13
N ASN A 424 17.20 -11.48 30.10
CA ASN A 424 16.41 -12.69 30.38
C ASN A 424 15.42 -13.05 29.27
N ASP A 425 15.11 -12.13 28.35
CA ASP A 425 14.32 -12.40 27.14
C ASP A 425 15.14 -13.09 26.02
N GLY A 426 16.44 -13.31 26.26
CA GLY A 426 17.34 -13.99 25.34
C GLY A 426 18.12 -13.09 24.41
N THR A 427 17.90 -11.77 24.42
CA THR A 427 18.64 -10.82 23.58
C THR A 427 19.95 -10.36 24.21
N TYR A 428 20.85 -9.84 23.37
CA TYR A 428 22.15 -9.30 23.74
C TYR A 428 22.20 -7.82 23.38
N SER A 429 22.81 -7.01 24.24
CA SER A 429 23.10 -5.58 23.96
C SER A 429 24.40 -5.16 24.64
N TYR A 430 25.01 -4.08 24.15
CA TYR A 430 26.37 -3.69 24.51
C TYR A 430 26.42 -2.24 24.99
N TYR A 431 27.21 -1.97 26.02
CA TYR A 431 27.25 -0.68 26.71
C TYR A 431 28.67 -0.23 27.01
N PRO A 432 28.92 1.11 27.04
CA PRO A 432 30.24 1.62 27.37
C PRO A 432 30.54 1.59 28.88
N THR A 433 29.51 1.50 29.74
CA THR A 433 29.69 1.48 31.20
C THR A 433 28.82 0.42 31.86
N LEU A 434 29.28 -0.09 33.02
CA LEU A 434 28.51 -1.03 33.83
C LEU A 434 27.16 -0.43 34.29
N ASP A 435 27.13 0.88 34.60
CA ASP A 435 25.90 1.52 35.07
C ASP A 435 24.88 1.65 33.95
N ALA A 436 25.29 1.95 32.72
CA ALA A 436 24.40 1.95 31.56
C ALA A 436 23.82 0.53 31.30
N ALA A 437 24.64 -0.49 31.41
CA ALA A 437 24.19 -1.88 31.30
C ALA A 437 23.22 -2.29 32.42
N LYS A 438 23.46 -1.88 33.67
CA LYS A 438 22.54 -2.08 34.78
C LYS A 438 21.20 -1.39 34.60
N GLU A 439 21.21 -0.15 34.08
CA GLU A 439 19.99 0.60 33.81
C GLU A 439 19.13 -0.12 32.78
N ALA A 440 19.74 -0.55 31.68
CA ALA A 440 19.06 -1.35 30.64
C ALA A 440 18.55 -2.68 31.16
N ALA A 441 19.32 -3.35 32.04
CA ALA A 441 18.93 -4.62 32.64
C ALA A 441 17.67 -4.52 33.53
N LYS A 442 17.29 -3.33 34.01
CA LYS A 442 16.08 -3.17 34.83
C LYS A 442 14.80 -3.56 34.09
N VAL A 443 14.80 -3.53 32.75
CA VAL A 443 13.61 -3.83 31.97
C VAL A 443 13.24 -5.31 32.02
N TYR A 444 14.19 -6.21 31.76
CA TYR A 444 13.94 -7.65 31.70
C TYR A 444 14.78 -8.45 32.71
N GLY A 445 15.68 -7.80 33.41
CA GLY A 445 16.74 -8.47 34.13
C GLY A 445 17.78 -9.10 33.20
N GLY A 446 18.83 -9.65 33.72
CA GLY A 446 19.83 -10.31 32.90
C GLY A 446 21.19 -10.45 33.59
N THR A 447 22.14 -10.96 32.81
CA THR A 447 23.55 -11.08 33.23
C THR A 447 24.38 -10.10 32.41
N ILE A 448 25.13 -9.26 33.10
CA ILE A 448 26.08 -8.33 32.47
C ILE A 448 27.48 -8.96 32.59
N THR A 449 28.19 -9.07 31.47
CA THR A 449 29.55 -9.55 31.38
C THR A 449 30.49 -8.42 30.99
N ASN A 450 31.54 -8.17 31.74
CA ASN A 450 32.62 -7.29 31.30
C ASN A 450 33.55 -8.10 30.38
N LEU A 451 33.59 -7.71 29.09
CA LEU A 451 34.34 -8.43 28.05
C LEU A 451 35.87 -8.30 28.15
N ASN A 452 36.38 -7.44 29.05
CA ASN A 452 37.83 -7.29 29.28
C ASN A 452 38.38 -8.33 30.25
N ASP A 453 37.61 -8.70 31.27
CA ASP A 453 38.04 -9.59 32.36
C ASP A 453 37.07 -10.76 32.63
N ASN A 454 35.99 -10.85 31.87
CA ASN A 454 34.92 -11.86 32.02
C ASN A 454 34.19 -11.84 33.37
N THR A 455 34.29 -10.76 34.15
CA THR A 455 33.50 -10.62 35.36
C THR A 455 32.01 -10.47 35.04
N THR A 456 31.16 -11.05 35.87
CA THR A 456 29.71 -11.03 35.64
C THR A 456 28.96 -10.37 36.79
N THR A 457 27.87 -9.69 36.45
CA THR A 457 26.92 -9.08 37.37
C THR A 457 25.50 -9.48 37.00
N VAL A 458 24.75 -10.09 37.91
CA VAL A 458 23.35 -10.44 37.69
C VAL A 458 22.47 -9.32 38.21
N VAL A 459 21.57 -8.84 37.36
CA VAL A 459 20.60 -7.78 37.68
C VAL A 459 19.20 -8.39 37.60
N PRO A 460 18.42 -8.40 38.70
CA PRO A 460 17.02 -8.82 38.63
C PRO A 460 16.19 -7.76 37.86
N PRO A 461 15.07 -8.16 37.24
CA PRO A 461 14.15 -7.19 36.67
C PRO A 461 13.58 -6.28 37.75
N SER A 462 13.22 -5.02 37.36
CA SER A 462 12.53 -4.11 38.27
C SER A 462 11.19 -4.72 38.71
N PRO A 463 10.71 -4.47 39.95
CA PRO A 463 9.41 -4.97 40.43
C PRO A 463 8.22 -4.56 39.54
N ASN A 464 8.38 -3.51 38.74
CA ASN A 464 7.41 -3.03 37.74
C ASN A 464 7.77 -3.43 36.29
N ALA A 465 8.77 -4.31 36.11
CA ALA A 465 9.12 -4.82 34.79
C ALA A 465 7.98 -5.70 34.23
N PRO A 466 7.78 -5.73 32.91
CA PRO A 466 6.86 -6.69 32.31
C PRO A 466 7.25 -8.11 32.72
N GLU A 467 6.32 -8.87 33.32
CA GLU A 467 6.60 -10.24 33.74
C GLU A 467 7.02 -11.10 32.53
N LYS A 468 8.15 -11.80 32.72
CA LYS A 468 8.54 -12.89 31.82
C LYS A 468 7.49 -14.00 31.92
N PRO A 469 6.95 -14.54 30.82
CA PRO A 469 6.18 -15.77 30.88
C PRO A 469 7.04 -16.89 31.45
N ASN A 470 6.60 -17.45 32.55
CA ASN A 470 7.33 -18.49 33.30
C ASN A 470 7.57 -19.72 32.42
N GLY A 471 8.82 -20.06 32.16
CA GLY A 471 9.20 -21.13 31.25
C GLY A 471 8.80 -22.48 31.77
N SER A 472 7.86 -23.13 31.14
CA SER A 472 7.74 -24.57 31.08
C SER A 472 8.48 -25.04 29.82
N THR A 473 9.34 -26.00 29.99
CA THR A 473 10.12 -26.65 28.94
C THR A 473 9.24 -27.16 27.80
N GLY A 474 9.47 -26.67 26.59
CA GLY A 474 8.99 -27.26 25.33
C GLY A 474 7.81 -26.58 24.72
N SER A 475 8.05 -25.54 23.95
CA SER A 475 7.50 -25.24 22.63
C SER A 475 7.80 -23.79 22.26
N THR A 476 8.63 -23.61 21.28
CA THR A 476 9.00 -22.36 20.64
C THR A 476 7.77 -21.70 19.98
N GLY A 477 7.55 -20.40 20.21
CA GLY A 477 6.91 -19.58 19.20
C GLY A 477 5.68 -18.74 19.54
N SER A 478 5.32 -18.46 20.81
CA SER A 478 4.02 -17.82 21.06
C SER A 478 4.04 -16.37 21.59
N SER A 479 5.04 -15.96 22.35
CA SER A 479 5.07 -14.65 23.00
C SER A 479 5.45 -13.49 22.06
N SER A 480 6.27 -13.73 21.03
CA SER A 480 6.70 -12.72 20.06
C SER A 480 5.58 -12.29 19.10
N THR A 481 4.63 -13.17 18.83
CA THR A 481 3.57 -12.94 17.84
C THR A 481 2.55 -11.91 18.32
N VAL A 482 2.11 -11.95 19.58
CA VAL A 482 1.11 -11.01 20.11
C VAL A 482 1.68 -9.61 20.27
N GLN A 483 2.89 -9.45 20.77
CA GLN A 483 3.50 -8.13 20.91
C GLN A 483 3.76 -7.46 19.56
N GLN A 484 4.23 -8.21 18.56
CA GLN A 484 4.38 -7.72 17.21
C GLN A 484 3.04 -7.33 16.55
N MET A 485 1.97 -8.04 16.87
CA MET A 485 0.63 -7.68 16.43
C MET A 485 0.14 -6.40 17.11
N GLU A 486 0.37 -6.25 18.41
CA GLU A 486 -0.01 -5.06 19.19
C GLU A 486 0.67 -3.78 18.67
N GLU A 487 1.95 -3.84 18.35
CA GLU A 487 2.67 -2.69 17.79
C GLU A 487 2.16 -2.29 16.40
N ARG A 488 1.77 -3.28 15.57
CA ARG A 488 1.18 -3.03 14.24
C ARG A 488 -0.23 -2.46 14.30
N GLU A 489 -0.95 -2.76 15.34
CA GLU A 489 -2.34 -2.35 15.55
C GLU A 489 -2.45 -0.99 16.22
N LYS A 490 -1.36 -0.47 16.79
CA LYS A 490 -1.34 0.80 17.49
C LYS A 490 -1.51 1.95 16.49
N PRO A 491 -2.59 2.74 16.60
CA PRO A 491 -2.84 3.86 15.70
C PRO A 491 -1.86 5.00 15.92
N ASP A 492 -1.86 5.96 14.97
CA ASP A 492 -1.18 7.24 15.17
C ASP A 492 -1.73 7.91 16.44
N PRO A 493 -0.87 8.34 17.39
CA PRO A 493 -1.28 9.04 18.60
C PRO A 493 -2.09 10.35 18.33
N ALA A 494 -1.97 10.92 17.14
CA ALA A 494 -2.76 12.08 16.72
C ALA A 494 -4.21 11.72 16.37
N ASP A 495 -4.50 10.48 15.99
CA ASP A 495 -5.85 9.99 15.76
C ASP A 495 -6.50 9.57 17.09
N LYS A 496 -7.16 10.52 17.73
CA LYS A 496 -7.80 10.32 19.04
C LYS A 496 -8.87 9.23 19.02
N LYS A 497 -9.67 9.14 17.94
CA LYS A 497 -10.73 8.13 17.83
C LYS A 497 -10.14 6.73 17.73
N ALA A 498 -9.19 6.52 16.83
CA ALA A 498 -8.52 5.23 16.67
C ALA A 498 -7.74 4.83 17.93
N MET A 499 -7.12 5.79 18.65
CA MET A 499 -6.46 5.53 19.93
C MET A 499 -7.43 5.13 21.04
N GLU A 500 -8.64 5.71 21.09
CA GLU A 500 -9.67 5.29 22.06
C GLU A 500 -10.15 3.85 21.79
N GLU A 501 -10.37 3.50 20.51
CA GLU A 501 -10.74 2.14 20.11
C GLU A 501 -9.63 1.13 20.46
N TYR A 502 -8.39 1.46 20.14
CA TYR A 502 -7.22 0.64 20.47
C TYR A 502 -7.10 0.42 21.99
N ASN A 503 -7.20 1.48 22.80
CA ASN A 503 -7.11 1.41 24.25
C ASN A 503 -8.24 0.56 24.87
N PHE A 504 -9.47 0.63 24.32
CA PHE A 504 -10.56 -0.24 24.73
C PHE A 504 -10.18 -1.71 24.53
N TRP A 505 -9.67 -2.10 23.37
CA TRP A 505 -9.29 -3.47 23.09
C TRP A 505 -8.09 -3.94 23.90
N MET A 506 -7.15 -3.05 24.23
CA MET A 506 -6.04 -3.39 25.13
C MET A 506 -6.55 -3.71 26.55
N GLN A 507 -7.55 -3.00 27.04
CA GLN A 507 -8.23 -3.35 28.30
C GLN A 507 -8.96 -4.70 28.22
N VAL A 508 -9.61 -4.98 27.09
CA VAL A 508 -10.26 -6.29 26.86
C VAL A 508 -9.23 -7.41 26.88
N LYS A 509 -8.09 -7.23 26.23
CA LYS A 509 -6.97 -8.22 26.26
C LYS A 509 -6.47 -8.45 27.68
N SER A 510 -6.29 -7.42 28.49
CA SER A 510 -5.92 -7.56 29.89
C SER A 510 -6.93 -8.42 30.67
N LYS A 511 -8.23 -8.22 30.41
CA LYS A 511 -9.30 -9.04 31.00
C LYS A 511 -9.26 -10.50 30.51
N ILE A 512 -8.96 -10.74 29.21
CA ILE A 512 -8.78 -12.11 28.68
C ILE A 512 -7.64 -12.82 29.41
N ARG A 513 -6.49 -12.16 29.57
CA ARG A 513 -5.33 -12.70 30.28
C ARG A 513 -5.60 -12.99 31.77
N ALA A 514 -6.48 -12.22 32.40
CA ALA A 514 -6.89 -12.41 33.79
C ALA A 514 -8.00 -13.49 33.96
N THR A 515 -8.59 -13.94 32.87
CA THR A 515 -9.67 -14.96 32.89
C THR A 515 -9.06 -16.36 32.92
N ALA A 516 -9.55 -17.22 33.79
CA ALA A 516 -9.05 -18.60 33.90
C ALA A 516 -9.31 -19.39 32.60
N GLU A 517 -8.34 -20.24 32.23
CA GLU A 517 -8.45 -21.15 31.08
C GLU A 517 -9.77 -21.93 31.11
N GLY A 518 -10.40 -22.08 29.95
CA GLY A 518 -11.68 -22.77 29.80
C GLY A 518 -12.91 -21.94 30.17
N LYS A 519 -12.77 -20.68 30.59
CA LYS A 519 -13.89 -19.77 30.89
C LYS A 519 -14.19 -18.84 29.72
N THR A 520 -15.42 -18.28 29.73
CA THR A 520 -15.86 -17.31 28.72
C THR A 520 -16.05 -15.95 29.36
N LEU A 521 -15.39 -14.94 28.79
CA LEU A 521 -15.50 -13.54 29.17
C LEU A 521 -16.66 -12.88 28.43
N ARG A 522 -17.42 -11.99 29.09
CA ARG A 522 -18.51 -11.23 28.47
C ARG A 522 -18.13 -9.76 28.41
N ILE A 523 -18.19 -9.17 27.20
CA ILE A 523 -17.79 -7.79 26.93
C ILE A 523 -18.89 -7.08 26.13
N THR A 524 -19.33 -5.94 26.61
CA THR A 524 -20.09 -4.99 25.80
C THR A 524 -19.12 -4.10 25.06
N VAL A 525 -19.16 -4.13 23.72
CA VAL A 525 -18.32 -3.28 22.88
C VAL A 525 -18.84 -1.85 22.93
N LYS A 526 -17.96 -0.89 23.14
CA LYS A 526 -18.30 0.54 23.21
C LYS A 526 -18.87 1.00 21.87
N GLU A 527 -19.90 1.84 21.89
CA GLU A 527 -20.48 2.46 20.70
C GLU A 527 -19.44 3.20 19.86
N GLY A 528 -19.53 3.07 18.55
CA GLY A 528 -18.58 3.69 17.59
C GLY A 528 -17.32 2.90 17.31
N ILE A 529 -17.09 1.75 17.97
CA ILE A 529 -15.99 0.82 17.62
C ILE A 529 -16.39 -0.01 16.41
N GLU A 530 -15.59 0.03 15.37
CA GLU A 530 -15.87 -0.64 14.09
C GLU A 530 -15.08 -1.94 13.90
N TYR A 531 -13.94 -2.11 14.59
CA TYR A 531 -13.00 -3.20 14.36
C TYR A 531 -12.48 -3.79 15.66
N MET A 532 -12.24 -5.10 15.67
CA MET A 532 -11.51 -5.79 16.74
C MET A 532 -10.08 -6.09 16.24
N PRO A 533 -9.02 -5.68 16.96
CA PRO A 533 -7.64 -6.01 16.60
C PRO A 533 -7.41 -7.52 16.51
N ALA A 534 -6.59 -7.95 15.55
CA ALA A 534 -6.27 -9.36 15.37
C ALA A 534 -5.53 -9.95 16.58
N SER A 535 -4.78 -9.14 17.33
CA SER A 535 -4.13 -9.52 18.58
C SER A 535 -5.10 -9.95 19.68
N VAL A 536 -6.37 -9.46 19.66
CA VAL A 536 -7.41 -9.93 20.59
C VAL A 536 -7.74 -11.40 20.31
N MET A 537 -7.91 -11.77 19.03
CA MET A 537 -8.17 -13.15 18.61
C MET A 537 -6.99 -14.08 18.99
N GLN A 538 -5.77 -13.59 18.79
CA GLN A 538 -4.55 -14.32 19.18
C GLN A 538 -4.49 -14.51 20.69
N THR A 539 -4.82 -13.50 21.48
CA THR A 539 -4.85 -13.60 22.95
C THR A 539 -5.90 -14.61 23.44
N LEU A 540 -7.10 -14.63 22.83
CA LEU A 540 -8.12 -15.64 23.12
C LEU A 540 -7.62 -17.07 22.88
N TYR A 541 -6.94 -17.27 21.76
CA TYR A 541 -6.35 -18.56 21.40
C TYR A 541 -5.27 -19.01 22.40
N GLU A 542 -4.35 -18.12 22.75
CA GLU A 542 -3.23 -18.43 23.66
C GLU A 542 -3.70 -18.67 25.08
N CYS A 543 -4.63 -17.87 25.57
CA CYS A 543 -5.19 -18.03 26.93
C CYS A 543 -6.24 -19.13 27.01
N LYS A 544 -6.63 -19.73 25.89
CA LYS A 544 -7.72 -20.73 25.81
C LYS A 544 -9.00 -20.27 26.49
N VAL A 545 -9.35 -19.02 26.29
CA VAL A 545 -10.53 -18.34 26.83
C VAL A 545 -11.53 -18.10 25.71
N GLY A 546 -12.83 -18.26 26.00
CA GLY A 546 -13.90 -17.83 25.11
C GLY A 546 -14.29 -16.37 25.37
N ILE A 547 -14.97 -15.76 24.42
CA ILE A 547 -15.52 -14.41 24.59
C ILE A 547 -16.92 -14.31 23.99
N THR A 548 -17.83 -13.63 24.69
CA THR A 548 -19.11 -13.19 24.17
C THR A 548 -19.06 -11.67 24.05
N LEU A 549 -19.18 -11.17 22.83
CA LEU A 549 -19.22 -9.75 22.51
C LEU A 549 -20.67 -9.30 22.29
N TYR A 550 -21.09 -8.29 23.02
CA TYR A 550 -22.33 -7.55 22.75
C TYR A 550 -21.95 -6.30 21.96
N TRP A 551 -22.21 -6.30 20.67
CA TRP A 551 -21.69 -5.29 19.73
C TRP A 551 -22.81 -4.71 18.87
N ASP A 552 -23.21 -3.46 19.11
CA ASP A 552 -24.29 -2.75 18.41
C ASP A 552 -25.56 -3.61 18.22
N GLY A 553 -26.06 -4.17 19.32
CA GLY A 553 -27.29 -4.97 19.33
C GLY A 553 -27.12 -6.41 18.83
N VAL A 554 -25.93 -6.83 18.43
CA VAL A 554 -25.63 -8.21 18.01
C VAL A 554 -24.79 -8.91 19.08
N THR A 555 -25.05 -10.19 19.31
CA THR A 555 -24.22 -11.05 20.18
C THR A 555 -23.33 -11.94 19.32
N ILE A 556 -22.01 -11.88 19.51
CA ILE A 556 -21.03 -12.71 18.82
C ILE A 556 -20.35 -13.59 19.88
N GLU A 557 -20.43 -14.90 19.72
CA GLU A 557 -19.80 -15.85 20.64
C GLU A 557 -18.61 -16.54 19.99
N ILE A 558 -17.43 -16.37 20.55
CA ILE A 558 -16.22 -17.14 20.19
C ILE A 558 -15.98 -18.16 21.30
N PRO A 559 -16.37 -19.41 21.11
CA PRO A 559 -16.22 -20.43 22.16
C PRO A 559 -14.76 -20.72 22.50
N VAL A 560 -14.53 -21.24 23.70
CA VAL A 560 -13.20 -21.70 24.12
C VAL A 560 -12.59 -22.64 23.10
N GLY A 561 -11.34 -22.39 22.71
CA GLY A 561 -10.60 -23.20 21.72
C GLY A 561 -11.05 -23.05 20.26
N LYS A 562 -12.00 -22.15 19.97
CA LYS A 562 -12.47 -21.89 18.60
C LYS A 562 -11.94 -20.57 18.02
N ALA A 563 -11.17 -19.79 18.78
CA ALA A 563 -10.48 -18.64 18.24
C ALA A 563 -9.56 -19.03 17.07
N GLN A 564 -9.65 -18.30 15.94
CA GLN A 564 -8.92 -18.62 14.70
C GLN A 564 -7.86 -17.54 14.40
N PRO A 565 -6.69 -17.59 15.03
CA PRO A 565 -5.64 -16.59 14.84
C PRO A 565 -4.94 -16.68 13.47
N LYS A 566 -5.04 -17.81 12.76
CA LYS A 566 -4.27 -18.13 11.55
C LYS A 566 -4.60 -17.32 10.30
N GLN A 567 -5.46 -16.33 10.33
CA GLN A 567 -5.59 -15.37 9.23
C GLN A 567 -4.65 -14.18 9.46
N ALA A 568 -3.39 -14.45 9.60
CA ALA A 568 -2.30 -13.55 9.98
C ALA A 568 -2.04 -12.34 9.05
N LEU A 569 -2.86 -12.13 8.03
CA LEU A 569 -2.80 -10.99 7.11
C LEU A 569 -3.81 -9.88 7.46
N ARG A 570 -4.61 -10.06 8.49
CA ARG A 570 -5.58 -9.03 8.93
C ARG A 570 -5.11 -8.42 10.24
N VAL A 571 -4.93 -7.11 10.23
CA VAL A 571 -4.66 -6.32 11.43
C VAL A 571 -5.94 -6.21 12.29
N TYR A 572 -7.11 -6.31 11.65
CA TYR A 572 -8.41 -6.12 12.28
C TYR A 572 -9.48 -7.11 11.80
N TRP A 573 -10.45 -7.41 12.68
CA TRP A 573 -11.67 -8.13 12.38
C TRP A 573 -12.85 -7.16 12.34
N THR A 574 -13.65 -7.16 11.27
CA THR A 574 -14.92 -6.45 11.26
C THR A 574 -16.00 -7.23 12.01
N LYS A 575 -16.99 -6.53 12.56
CA LYS A 575 -18.17 -7.16 13.19
C LYS A 575 -18.82 -8.19 12.26
N THR A 576 -19.09 -7.81 11.01
CA THR A 576 -19.68 -8.70 10.00
C THR A 576 -18.88 -9.98 9.81
N LYS A 577 -17.56 -9.88 9.71
CA LYS A 577 -16.71 -11.07 9.51
C LYS A 577 -16.68 -11.99 10.72
N LEU A 578 -16.75 -11.44 11.92
CA LEU A 578 -16.89 -12.26 13.14
C LEU A 578 -18.24 -12.95 13.19
N MET A 579 -19.32 -12.27 12.79
CA MET A 579 -20.65 -12.87 12.67
C MET A 579 -20.67 -14.03 11.68
N ASP A 580 -20.10 -13.84 10.49
CA ASP A 580 -20.01 -14.88 9.45
C ASP A 580 -19.27 -16.14 9.94
N LEU A 581 -18.31 -15.98 10.86
CA LEU A 581 -17.48 -17.09 11.34
C LEU A 581 -18.07 -17.81 12.57
N TYR A 582 -18.82 -17.10 13.41
CA TYR A 582 -19.20 -17.60 14.73
C TYR A 582 -20.70 -17.63 15.00
N ASN A 583 -21.54 -16.96 14.20
CA ASN A 583 -23.00 -16.95 14.35
C ASN A 583 -23.72 -17.68 13.19
N ALA A 584 -23.00 -18.44 12.36
CA ALA A 584 -23.58 -19.23 11.27
C ALA A 584 -24.14 -20.57 11.77
#